data_5567d23e367c871116162775c89517b1
#
_entry.id   5567d23e367c871116162775c89517b1
#
_cell.length_a   1.000
_cell.length_b   1.000
_cell.length_c   1.000
_cell.angle_alpha   90.00
_cell.angle_beta   90.00
_cell.angle_gamma   90.00
#
_symmetry.space_group_name_H-M   'P 1'
#
loop_
_entity.id
_entity.type
_entity.pdbx_description
1 polymer ?
#
loop_
_entity_poly.entity_id
_entity_poly.type
_entity_poly.pdbx_seq_one_letter_code
_entity_poly.pdbx_strand_id
1 'polypeptide(L)'
;MSNAEHLASVMVQAFIDAVDRGVDLVPVVADSTSTAKIAPFIKQFPGRLVNVGIAEQSMVGTAAGLALGGKVAVTCNAAPFLISRANEQIKVDVCYNNTNVKLFGLNAGASYGPLASTHHAIDDLAVMRGFGNIQIFAPSSPRECRQIIDYAIGYQGPVYIRLDGKALPELHDESYRFVPGAVITLREGEDIALVA
;
A
#
# COMPACT_ATOMS: atom_id res chain seq x y z
N MET A 1 -19.23 -2.92 -19.51
CA MET A 1 -18.04 -2.08 -19.20
C MET A 1 -17.70 -2.33 -17.75
N SER A 2 -16.54 -2.90 -17.44
CA SER A 2 -16.13 -3.11 -16.05
C SER A 2 -15.99 -1.73 -15.38
N ASN A 3 -16.68 -1.54 -14.25
CA ASN A 3 -16.54 -0.30 -13.49
C ASN A 3 -15.08 -0.18 -13.04
N ALA A 4 -14.37 0.84 -13.57
CA ALA A 4 -13.03 1.14 -13.10
C ALA A 4 -13.10 1.77 -11.69
N GLU A 5 -12.22 1.33 -10.79
CA GLU A 5 -12.20 1.78 -9.41
C GLU A 5 -10.80 2.25 -9.01
N HIS A 6 -10.73 3.27 -8.17
CA HIS A 6 -9.45 3.73 -7.60
C HIS A 6 -8.97 2.77 -6.52
N LEU A 7 -7.74 2.26 -6.66
CA LEU A 7 -7.15 1.34 -5.68
C LEU A 7 -7.05 1.93 -4.27
N ALA A 8 -6.89 3.25 -4.14
CA ALA A 8 -6.95 3.92 -2.85
C ALA A 8 -8.33 3.82 -2.18
N SER A 9 -9.42 3.78 -2.95
CA SER A 9 -10.77 3.56 -2.39
C SER A 9 -10.94 2.12 -1.92
N VAL A 10 -10.44 1.15 -2.68
CA VAL A 10 -10.39 -0.27 -2.28
C VAL A 10 -9.60 -0.44 -0.98
N MET A 11 -8.44 0.23 -0.87
CA MET A 11 -7.60 0.23 0.33
C MET A 11 -8.37 0.73 1.56
N VAL A 12 -9.04 1.87 1.43
CA VAL A 12 -9.80 2.47 2.55
C VAL A 12 -10.94 1.56 2.99
N GLN A 13 -11.67 0.96 2.04
CA GLN A 13 -12.72 0.01 2.38
C GLN A 13 -12.16 -1.24 3.06
N ALA A 14 -11.02 -1.76 2.62
CA ALA A 14 -10.36 -2.89 3.27
C ALA A 14 -9.95 -2.57 4.73
N PHE A 15 -9.50 -1.34 5.01
CA PHE A 15 -9.18 -0.90 6.36
C PHE A 15 -10.44 -0.84 7.26
N ILE A 16 -11.53 -0.29 6.73
CA ILE A 16 -12.81 -0.23 7.41
C ILE A 16 -13.27 -1.65 7.80
N ASP A 17 -13.32 -2.55 6.82
CA ASP A 17 -13.74 -3.92 7.02
C ASP A 17 -12.81 -4.68 8.00
N ALA A 18 -11.51 -4.38 8.01
CA ALA A 18 -10.57 -4.99 8.96
C ALA A 18 -10.86 -4.56 10.40
N VAL A 19 -11.12 -3.26 10.62
CA VAL A 19 -11.49 -2.76 11.95
C VAL A 19 -12.84 -3.32 12.39
N ASP A 20 -13.81 -3.42 11.51
CA ASP A 20 -15.12 -4.02 11.80
C ASP A 20 -15.02 -5.52 12.17
N ARG A 21 -14.01 -6.23 11.62
CA ARG A 21 -13.67 -7.61 12.02
C ARG A 21 -12.85 -7.70 13.30
N GLY A 22 -12.58 -6.58 13.97
CA GLY A 22 -11.85 -6.55 15.25
C GLY A 22 -10.33 -6.45 15.14
N VAL A 23 -9.78 -6.15 13.94
CA VAL A 23 -8.34 -5.90 13.78
C VAL A 23 -7.99 -4.53 14.39
N ASP A 24 -6.98 -4.49 15.25
CA ASP A 24 -6.48 -3.23 15.81
C ASP A 24 -5.57 -2.51 14.80
N LEU A 25 -6.19 -2.10 13.68
CA LEU A 25 -5.52 -1.41 12.57
C LEU A 25 -5.51 0.09 12.83
N VAL A 26 -4.34 0.72 12.64
CA VAL A 26 -4.15 2.17 12.83
C VAL A 26 -3.48 2.76 11.59
N PRO A 27 -4.19 3.60 10.82
CA PRO A 27 -3.58 4.37 9.75
C PRO A 27 -2.74 5.53 10.29
N VAL A 28 -1.57 5.72 9.68
CA VAL A 28 -0.66 6.84 9.92
C VAL A 28 -0.41 7.57 8.62
N VAL A 29 -0.59 8.88 8.60
CA VAL A 29 -0.41 9.72 7.41
C VAL A 29 0.52 10.91 7.70
N ALA A 30 1.21 11.39 6.67
CA ALA A 30 1.98 12.62 6.71
C ALA A 30 1.22 13.70 5.91
N ASP A 31 0.09 14.18 6.47
CA ASP A 31 -0.83 15.17 5.88
C ASP A 31 -1.49 14.77 4.54
N SER A 32 -1.31 13.53 4.09
CA SER A 32 -1.77 13.03 2.78
C SER A 32 -3.20 12.48 2.80
N THR A 33 -4.10 13.03 3.61
CA THR A 33 -5.47 12.51 3.81
C THR A 33 -6.30 12.48 2.52
N SER A 34 -6.17 13.51 1.67
CA SER A 34 -6.88 13.59 0.38
C SER A 34 -6.33 12.58 -0.64
N THR A 35 -5.01 12.44 -0.74
CA THR A 35 -4.34 11.46 -1.61
C THR A 35 -4.72 10.04 -1.22
N ALA A 36 -4.77 9.75 0.08
CA ALA A 36 -5.17 8.46 0.61
C ALA A 36 -6.69 8.19 0.49
N LYS A 37 -7.49 9.19 0.12
CA LYS A 37 -8.97 9.12 0.13
C LYS A 37 -9.55 8.62 1.47
N ILE A 38 -8.86 8.88 2.59
CA ILE A 38 -9.10 8.25 3.90
C ILE A 38 -10.29 8.84 4.67
N ALA A 39 -10.97 9.86 4.14
CA ALA A 39 -12.10 10.50 4.78
C ALA A 39 -13.22 9.55 5.25
N PRO A 40 -13.61 8.49 4.49
CA PRO A 40 -14.60 7.53 4.97
C PRO A 40 -14.17 6.79 6.23
N PHE A 41 -12.89 6.41 6.32
CA PHE A 41 -12.34 5.78 7.53
C PHE A 41 -12.38 6.71 8.74
N ILE A 42 -11.96 7.97 8.56
CA ILE A 42 -11.99 8.97 9.64
C ILE A 42 -13.42 9.19 10.14
N LYS A 43 -14.39 9.23 9.23
CA LYS A 43 -15.81 9.40 9.57
C LYS A 43 -16.34 8.25 10.41
N GLN A 44 -15.97 7.02 10.09
CA GLN A 44 -16.45 5.82 10.79
C GLN A 44 -15.71 5.58 12.11
N PHE A 45 -14.42 5.88 12.16
CA PHE A 45 -13.56 5.67 13.33
C PHE A 45 -12.84 6.95 13.75
N PRO A 46 -13.57 7.96 14.30
CA PRO A 46 -12.97 9.21 14.74
C PRO A 46 -11.90 8.94 15.82
N GLY A 47 -10.74 9.56 15.65
CA GLY A 47 -9.62 9.41 16.60
C GLY A 47 -8.72 8.17 16.39
N ARG A 48 -9.02 7.29 15.41
CA ARG A 48 -8.16 6.13 15.11
C ARG A 48 -7.05 6.43 14.10
N LEU A 49 -7.09 7.56 13.40
CA LEU A 49 -6.04 7.99 12.48
C LEU A 49 -5.00 8.83 13.22
N VAL A 50 -3.73 8.56 12.94
CA VAL A 50 -2.59 9.38 13.36
C VAL A 50 -2.12 10.22 12.18
N ASN A 51 -2.15 11.54 12.31
CA ASN A 51 -1.58 12.47 11.34
C ASN A 51 -0.37 13.18 11.98
N VAL A 52 0.80 12.97 11.42
CA VAL A 52 2.06 13.52 11.94
C VAL A 52 2.47 14.85 11.27
N GLY A 53 1.62 15.40 10.40
CA GLY A 53 1.99 16.53 9.55
C GLY A 53 2.91 16.09 8.40
N ILE A 54 3.49 17.04 7.67
CA ILE A 54 4.39 16.76 6.54
C ILE A 54 5.75 16.28 7.09
N ALA A 55 5.80 15.02 7.57
CA ALA A 55 6.95 14.43 8.23
C ALA A 55 7.00 12.91 8.01
N GLU A 56 7.36 12.47 6.81
CA GLU A 56 7.30 11.07 6.40
C GLU A 56 8.23 10.17 7.22
N GLN A 57 9.37 10.69 7.67
CA GLN A 57 10.26 9.97 8.59
C GLN A 57 9.55 9.68 9.92
N SER A 58 8.92 10.70 10.51
CA SER A 58 8.12 10.53 11.73
C SER A 58 6.92 9.60 11.53
N MET A 59 6.30 9.64 10.34
CA MET A 59 5.19 8.74 9.98
C MET A 59 5.63 7.27 10.06
N VAL A 60 6.75 6.93 9.44
CA VAL A 60 7.25 5.55 9.43
C VAL A 60 7.72 5.12 10.82
N GLY A 61 8.48 5.96 11.54
CA GLY A 61 8.89 5.67 12.92
C GLY A 61 7.70 5.49 13.87
N THR A 62 6.66 6.33 13.75
CA THR A 62 5.41 6.19 14.52
C THR A 62 4.70 4.88 14.20
N ALA A 63 4.61 4.50 12.91
CA ALA A 63 4.01 3.23 12.51
C ALA A 63 4.78 2.04 13.06
N ALA A 64 6.11 2.08 13.04
CA ALA A 64 6.95 1.04 13.63
C ALA A 64 6.73 0.91 15.14
N GLY A 65 6.65 2.04 15.87
CA GLY A 65 6.35 2.06 17.30
C GLY A 65 4.96 1.48 17.62
N LEU A 66 3.94 1.82 16.84
CA LEU A 66 2.59 1.26 16.97
C LEU A 66 2.58 -0.25 16.73
N ALA A 67 3.34 -0.71 15.72
CA ALA A 67 3.47 -2.14 15.42
C ALA A 67 4.16 -2.91 16.55
N LEU A 68 5.20 -2.36 17.15
CA LEU A 68 5.85 -2.92 18.33
C LEU A 68 4.91 -2.95 19.55
N GLY A 69 3.96 -2.02 19.61
CA GLY A 69 2.86 -2.01 20.59
C GLY A 69 1.71 -2.99 20.27
N GLY A 70 1.87 -3.87 19.27
CA GLY A 70 0.90 -4.93 18.93
C GLY A 70 -0.19 -4.52 17.95
N LYS A 71 -0.12 -3.33 17.33
CA LYS A 71 -1.11 -2.88 16.34
C LYS A 71 -0.72 -3.30 14.93
N VAL A 72 -1.71 -3.39 14.05
CA VAL A 72 -1.46 -3.43 12.60
C VAL A 72 -1.34 -1.99 12.11
N ALA A 73 -0.11 -1.48 12.00
CA ALA A 73 0.13 -0.12 11.56
C ALA A 73 0.21 -0.04 10.03
N VAL A 74 -0.53 0.91 9.43
CA VAL A 74 -0.54 1.13 7.99
C VAL A 74 -0.16 2.58 7.69
N THR A 75 0.83 2.81 6.81
CA THR A 75 1.16 4.17 6.36
C THR A 75 0.54 4.41 4.99
N CYS A 76 -0.05 5.59 4.78
CA CYS A 76 -0.68 5.96 3.51
C CYS A 76 -0.12 7.31 3.06
N ASN A 77 0.80 7.30 2.11
CA ASN A 77 1.40 8.53 1.59
C ASN A 77 1.73 8.42 0.10
N ALA A 78 1.93 9.55 -0.54
CA ALA A 78 2.44 9.57 -1.90
C ALA A 78 3.74 8.76 -1.99
N ALA A 79 3.82 7.84 -2.94
CA ALA A 79 4.92 6.90 -3.07
C ALA A 79 6.31 7.58 -3.09
N PRO A 80 6.55 8.66 -3.88
CA PRO A 80 7.87 9.28 -3.94
C PRO A 80 8.34 9.83 -2.60
N PHE A 81 7.43 10.38 -1.80
CA PHE A 81 7.80 10.94 -0.50
C PHE A 81 7.99 9.86 0.55
N LEU A 82 7.15 8.83 0.53
CA LEU A 82 7.31 7.68 1.41
C LEU A 82 8.67 7.01 1.22
N ILE A 83 9.02 6.65 -0.03
CA ILE A 83 10.22 5.86 -0.31
C ILE A 83 11.51 6.67 -0.22
N SER A 84 11.48 7.97 -0.57
CA SER A 84 12.71 8.78 -0.61
C SER A 84 12.99 9.46 0.72
N ARG A 85 11.99 10.10 1.34
CA ARG A 85 12.20 10.83 2.61
C ARG A 85 12.33 9.92 3.81
N ALA A 86 11.60 8.81 3.85
CA ALA A 86 11.62 7.86 4.97
C ALA A 86 12.43 6.59 4.68
N ASN A 87 13.34 6.64 3.71
CA ASN A 87 14.12 5.47 3.26
C ASN A 87 14.85 4.77 4.41
N GLU A 88 15.53 5.54 5.24
CA GLU A 88 16.29 5.02 6.38
C GLU A 88 15.37 4.40 7.43
N GLN A 89 14.25 5.04 7.77
CA GLN A 89 13.27 4.51 8.73
C GLN A 89 12.62 3.23 8.21
N ILE A 90 12.32 3.13 6.91
CA ILE A 90 11.85 1.88 6.30
C ILE A 90 12.89 0.79 6.45
N LYS A 91 14.17 1.10 6.16
CA LYS A 91 15.26 0.13 6.27
C LYS A 91 15.47 -0.35 7.70
N VAL A 92 15.54 0.57 8.67
CA VAL A 92 15.95 0.27 10.06
C VAL A 92 14.72 -0.06 10.92
N ASP A 93 13.74 0.85 10.99
CA ASP A 93 12.64 0.70 11.95
C ASP A 93 11.63 -0.35 11.49
N VAL A 94 11.48 -0.53 10.18
CA VAL A 94 10.50 -1.46 9.62
C VAL A 94 11.16 -2.78 9.21
N CYS A 95 12.12 -2.77 8.29
CA CYS A 95 12.65 -4.00 7.70
C CYS A 95 13.63 -4.72 8.64
N TYR A 96 14.63 -4.02 9.17
CA TYR A 96 15.63 -4.63 10.07
C TYR A 96 14.98 -5.15 11.36
N ASN A 97 14.06 -4.39 11.94
CA ASN A 97 13.33 -4.79 13.16
C ASN A 97 12.16 -5.75 12.84
N ASN A 98 11.89 -6.04 11.57
CA ASN A 98 10.79 -6.91 11.13
C ASN A 98 9.43 -6.53 11.74
N THR A 99 9.13 -5.23 11.78
CA THR A 99 7.89 -4.73 12.39
C THR A 99 6.67 -4.96 11.51
N ASN A 100 5.50 -5.12 12.12
CA ASN A 100 4.24 -5.39 11.42
C ASN A 100 3.64 -4.11 10.79
N VAL A 101 4.39 -3.46 9.91
CA VAL A 101 3.98 -2.24 9.21
C VAL A 101 3.62 -2.53 7.77
N LYS A 102 2.49 -1.98 7.29
CA LYS A 102 2.08 -2.03 5.88
C LYS A 102 2.26 -0.64 5.27
N LEU A 103 3.15 -0.54 4.30
CA LEU A 103 3.52 0.71 3.64
C LEU A 103 2.73 0.84 2.33
N PHE A 104 1.81 1.80 2.25
CA PHE A 104 1.05 2.07 1.03
C PHE A 104 1.65 3.25 0.28
N GLY A 105 2.32 2.97 -0.85
CA GLY A 105 2.85 3.97 -1.78
C GLY A 105 1.79 4.37 -2.80
N LEU A 106 1.16 5.52 -2.60
CA LEU A 106 0.05 6.02 -3.41
C LEU A 106 0.54 6.80 -4.62
N ASN A 107 -0.22 6.76 -5.71
CA ASN A 107 0.08 7.46 -6.96
C ASN A 107 1.50 7.15 -7.46
N ALA A 108 1.88 5.89 -7.45
CA ALA A 108 3.21 5.44 -7.87
C ALA A 108 3.43 5.58 -9.38
N GLY A 109 4.66 5.33 -9.82
CA GLY A 109 5.07 5.52 -11.20
C GLY A 109 4.99 6.98 -11.63
N ALA A 110 4.47 7.23 -12.81
CA ALA A 110 4.26 8.57 -13.37
C ALA A 110 2.84 9.11 -13.15
N SER A 111 2.08 8.59 -12.19
CA SER A 111 0.65 8.92 -11.97
C SER A 111 0.40 10.41 -11.71
N TYR A 112 1.37 11.13 -11.17
CA TYR A 112 1.27 12.58 -10.93
C TYR A 112 1.39 13.45 -12.19
N GLY A 113 1.78 12.87 -13.35
CA GLY A 113 1.78 13.57 -14.63
C GLY A 113 2.62 14.86 -14.63
N PRO A 114 1.99 16.06 -14.79
CA PRO A 114 2.71 17.33 -14.94
C PRO A 114 3.61 17.73 -13.76
N LEU A 115 3.43 17.15 -12.57
CA LEU A 115 4.30 17.42 -11.42
C LEU A 115 5.71 16.80 -11.59
N ALA A 116 5.88 15.97 -12.61
CA ALA A 116 7.13 15.43 -13.09
C ALA A 116 8.00 14.75 -12.02
N SER A 117 9.32 14.78 -12.19
CA SER A 117 10.27 13.98 -11.42
C SER A 117 10.23 14.20 -9.91
N THR A 118 9.78 15.36 -9.43
CA THR A 118 9.64 15.62 -7.98
C THR A 118 8.53 14.79 -7.32
N HIS A 119 7.58 14.28 -8.12
CA HIS A 119 6.42 13.51 -7.66
C HIS A 119 6.33 12.12 -8.29
N HIS A 120 7.19 11.78 -9.25
CA HIS A 120 7.20 10.45 -9.85
C HIS A 120 7.94 9.46 -8.95
N ALA A 121 7.35 8.27 -8.75
CA ALA A 121 7.97 7.15 -8.05
C ALA A 121 8.22 6.02 -9.05
N ILE A 122 9.20 6.22 -9.94
CA ILE A 122 9.59 5.21 -10.95
C ILE A 122 10.67 4.26 -10.43
N ASP A 123 11.24 4.56 -9.29
CA ASP A 123 12.34 3.87 -8.62
C ASP A 123 11.90 3.13 -7.35
N ASP A 124 10.64 3.23 -6.94
CA ASP A 124 10.11 2.69 -5.69
C ASP A 124 10.34 1.17 -5.56
N LEU A 125 10.06 0.40 -6.60
CA LEU A 125 10.29 -1.06 -6.58
C LEU A 125 11.78 -1.40 -6.46
N ALA A 126 12.65 -0.65 -7.14
CA ALA A 126 14.09 -0.86 -7.05
C ALA A 126 14.62 -0.59 -5.64
N VAL A 127 14.17 0.50 -5.02
CA VAL A 127 14.54 0.86 -3.64
C VAL A 127 14.04 -0.18 -2.65
N MET A 128 12.75 -0.54 -2.70
CA MET A 128 12.16 -1.49 -1.77
C MET A 128 12.75 -2.89 -1.89
N ARG A 129 13.11 -3.35 -3.10
CA ARG A 129 13.78 -4.63 -3.31
C ARG A 129 15.18 -4.71 -2.70
N GLY A 130 15.79 -3.57 -2.40
CA GLY A 130 17.10 -3.51 -1.72
C GLY A 130 17.03 -3.83 -0.23
N PHE A 131 15.84 -3.85 0.37
CA PHE A 131 15.67 -4.16 1.79
C PHE A 131 15.34 -5.63 2.01
N GLY A 132 15.85 -6.19 3.11
CA GLY A 132 15.45 -7.52 3.56
C GLY A 132 14.09 -7.52 4.27
N ASN A 133 13.49 -8.70 4.36
CA ASN A 133 12.26 -8.97 5.14
C ASN A 133 10.99 -8.24 4.67
N ILE A 134 10.98 -7.60 3.49
CA ILE A 134 9.81 -6.90 2.99
C ILE A 134 9.17 -7.64 1.82
N GLN A 135 7.87 -7.84 1.89
CA GLN A 135 7.08 -8.28 0.72
C GLN A 135 6.62 -7.07 -0.08
N ILE A 136 6.63 -7.18 -1.41
CA ILE A 136 6.33 -6.08 -2.32
C ILE A 136 5.23 -6.51 -3.28
N PHE A 137 4.17 -5.70 -3.37
CA PHE A 137 3.03 -5.96 -4.25
C PHE A 137 2.67 -4.73 -5.07
N ALA A 138 2.26 -4.97 -6.31
CA ALA A 138 1.78 -3.95 -7.24
C ALA A 138 0.50 -4.46 -7.92
N PRO A 139 -0.66 -4.37 -7.25
CA PRO A 139 -1.91 -4.89 -7.80
C PRO A 139 -2.32 -4.19 -9.09
N SER A 140 -2.83 -4.97 -10.03
CA SER A 140 -3.24 -4.54 -11.37
C SER A 140 -4.75 -4.30 -11.52
N SER A 141 -5.57 -4.71 -10.53
CA SER A 141 -7.02 -4.57 -10.55
C SER A 141 -7.61 -4.39 -9.14
N PRO A 142 -8.86 -3.91 -9.01
CA PRO A 142 -9.51 -3.73 -7.72
C PRO A 142 -9.63 -5.03 -6.91
N ARG A 143 -10.01 -6.14 -7.53
CA ARG A 143 -10.16 -7.45 -6.87
C ARG A 143 -8.83 -7.97 -6.34
N GLU A 144 -7.80 -7.91 -7.15
CA GLU A 144 -6.46 -8.28 -6.75
C GLU A 144 -5.95 -7.40 -5.60
N CYS A 145 -6.12 -6.08 -5.73
CA CYS A 145 -5.76 -5.11 -4.69
C CYS A 145 -6.43 -5.46 -3.36
N ARG A 146 -7.72 -5.75 -3.36
CA ARG A 146 -8.46 -6.12 -2.16
C ARG A 146 -7.88 -7.37 -1.50
N GLN A 147 -7.64 -8.42 -2.26
CA GLN A 147 -7.11 -9.68 -1.73
C GLN A 147 -5.67 -9.56 -1.24
N ILE A 148 -4.83 -8.78 -1.92
CA ILE A 148 -3.48 -8.45 -1.45
C ILE A 148 -3.51 -7.70 -0.12
N ILE A 149 -4.42 -6.74 0.04
CA ILE A 149 -4.54 -5.96 1.28
C ILE A 149 -5.05 -6.85 2.43
N ASP A 150 -6.06 -7.68 2.19
CA ASP A 150 -6.55 -8.63 3.20
C ASP A 150 -5.44 -9.62 3.62
N TYR A 151 -4.65 -10.12 2.66
CA TYR A 151 -3.47 -10.93 2.95
C TYR A 151 -2.43 -10.15 3.78
N ALA A 152 -2.09 -8.94 3.36
CA ALA A 152 -1.08 -8.11 4.02
C ALA A 152 -1.46 -7.78 5.47
N ILE A 153 -2.73 -7.50 5.74
CA ILE A 153 -3.23 -7.23 7.10
C ILE A 153 -3.04 -8.46 8.01
N GLY A 154 -3.24 -9.67 7.48
CA GLY A 154 -3.04 -10.92 8.21
C GLY A 154 -1.58 -11.37 8.34
N TYR A 155 -0.70 -10.91 7.46
CA TYR A 155 0.72 -11.28 7.46
C TYR A 155 1.47 -10.53 8.57
N GLN A 156 2.31 -11.24 9.33
CA GLN A 156 3.16 -10.65 10.36
C GLN A 156 4.53 -10.27 9.78
N GLY A 157 4.76 -9.00 9.57
CA GLY A 157 6.00 -8.47 9.02
C GLY A 157 5.78 -7.32 8.04
N PRO A 158 6.86 -6.75 7.48
CA PRO A 158 6.82 -5.61 6.57
C PRO A 158 6.19 -5.96 5.22
N VAL A 159 5.33 -5.07 4.72
CA VAL A 159 4.78 -5.16 3.37
C VAL A 159 4.77 -3.77 2.74
N TYR A 160 5.20 -3.67 1.49
CA TYR A 160 5.01 -2.50 0.65
C TYR A 160 3.98 -2.80 -0.44
N ILE A 161 2.96 -1.96 -0.56
CA ILE A 161 1.93 -2.08 -1.59
C ILE A 161 1.93 -0.80 -2.43
N ARG A 162 2.23 -0.96 -3.70
CA ARG A 162 2.31 0.10 -4.68
C ARG A 162 0.95 0.29 -5.35
N LEU A 163 0.32 1.46 -5.20
CA LEU A 163 -0.99 1.74 -5.78
C LEU A 163 -0.90 2.77 -6.91
N ASP A 164 -1.52 2.46 -8.05
CA ASP A 164 -1.70 3.41 -9.14
C ASP A 164 -2.65 4.55 -8.73
N GLY A 165 -2.42 5.74 -9.28
CA GLY A 165 -3.24 6.93 -9.02
C GLY A 165 -4.51 7.01 -9.87
N LYS A 166 -4.64 6.19 -10.91
CA LYS A 166 -5.82 6.12 -11.78
C LYS A 166 -6.78 5.04 -11.32
N ALA A 167 -8.04 5.18 -11.71
CA ALA A 167 -8.99 4.09 -11.60
C ALA A 167 -8.62 2.99 -12.59
N LEU A 168 -8.56 1.75 -12.12
CA LEU A 168 -8.23 0.59 -12.92
C LEU A 168 -9.47 -0.27 -13.16
N PRO A 169 -9.58 -0.91 -14.35
CA PRO A 169 -10.64 -1.86 -14.64
C PRO A 169 -10.42 -3.16 -13.86
N GLU A 170 -11.47 -3.93 -13.68
CA GLU A 170 -11.35 -5.29 -13.18
C GLU A 170 -10.80 -6.22 -14.29
N LEU A 171 -9.79 -6.99 -13.95
CA LEU A 171 -9.12 -7.95 -14.85
C LEU A 171 -9.46 -9.41 -14.51
N HIS A 172 -9.93 -9.67 -13.30
CA HIS A 172 -10.15 -11.01 -12.79
C HIS A 172 -11.65 -11.27 -12.58
N ASP A 173 -12.08 -12.48 -12.83
CA ASP A 173 -13.43 -12.92 -12.50
C ASP A 173 -13.59 -13.24 -11.00
N GLU A 174 -14.78 -13.69 -10.60
CA GLU A 174 -15.09 -13.98 -9.20
C GLU A 174 -14.37 -15.21 -8.63
N SER A 175 -13.84 -16.07 -9.48
CA SER A 175 -13.09 -17.26 -9.08
C SER A 175 -11.65 -16.95 -8.69
N TYR A 176 -11.14 -15.74 -9.05
CA TYR A 176 -9.79 -15.33 -8.74
C TYR A 176 -9.46 -15.46 -7.25
N ARG A 177 -8.31 -16.06 -6.97
CA ARG A 177 -7.74 -16.16 -5.62
C ARG A 177 -6.28 -15.75 -5.67
N PHE A 178 -5.95 -14.71 -4.91
CA PHE A 178 -4.57 -14.27 -4.75
C PHE A 178 -3.77 -15.31 -3.95
N VAL A 179 -2.64 -15.72 -4.50
CA VAL A 179 -1.67 -16.60 -3.84
C VAL A 179 -0.29 -15.94 -3.97
N PRO A 180 0.36 -15.55 -2.86
CA PRO A 180 1.69 -14.94 -2.91
C PRO A 180 2.70 -15.83 -3.65
N GLY A 181 3.42 -15.25 -4.61
CA GLY A 181 4.43 -15.94 -5.40
C GLY A 181 3.89 -16.82 -6.54
N ALA A 182 2.56 -16.93 -6.70
CA ALA A 182 1.98 -17.62 -7.86
C ALA A 182 1.98 -16.73 -9.10
N VAL A 183 2.26 -17.33 -10.26
CA VAL A 183 2.10 -16.69 -11.57
C VAL A 183 0.74 -17.05 -12.13
N ILE A 184 0.05 -16.08 -12.71
CA ILE A 184 -1.26 -16.27 -13.33
C ILE A 184 -1.15 -15.94 -14.81
N THR A 185 -1.54 -16.88 -15.66
CA THR A 185 -1.63 -16.64 -17.10
C THR A 185 -2.91 -15.89 -17.41
N LEU A 186 -2.81 -14.62 -17.80
CA LEU A 186 -3.94 -13.79 -18.21
C LEU A 186 -4.32 -14.02 -19.67
N ARG A 187 -3.35 -14.43 -20.51
CA ARG A 187 -3.54 -14.68 -21.92
C ARG A 187 -2.55 -15.73 -22.40
N GLU A 188 -3.04 -16.75 -23.07
CA GLU A 188 -2.21 -17.75 -23.71
C GLU A 188 -1.53 -17.20 -24.96
N GLY A 189 -0.35 -17.73 -25.31
CA GLY A 189 0.43 -17.40 -26.49
C GLY A 189 1.60 -18.37 -26.66
N GLU A 190 2.25 -18.34 -27.82
CA GLU A 190 3.33 -19.28 -28.17
C GLU A 190 4.66 -18.59 -28.48
N ASP A 191 4.64 -17.29 -28.83
CA ASP A 191 5.83 -16.60 -29.34
C ASP A 191 6.64 -15.88 -28.24
N ILE A 192 5.96 -15.20 -27.32
CA ILE A 192 6.60 -14.35 -26.30
C ILE A 192 5.81 -14.43 -25.00
N ALA A 193 6.52 -14.53 -23.86
CA ALA A 193 5.96 -14.35 -22.53
C ALA A 193 6.18 -12.89 -22.06
N LEU A 194 5.10 -12.18 -21.72
CA LEU A 194 5.15 -10.90 -21.04
C LEU A 194 4.82 -11.14 -19.57
N VAL A 195 5.76 -10.82 -18.69
CA VAL A 195 5.60 -10.93 -17.24
C VAL A 195 5.59 -9.53 -16.64
N ALA A 196 4.55 -9.16 -15.87
CA ALA A 196 4.35 -7.85 -15.27
C ALA A 196 4.12 -7.97 -13.75
#